data_1d755e8a7d1d1124755f347922eb28e1
#
_entry.id   1d755e8a7d1d1124755f347922eb28e1
#
_cell.length_a   1.000
_cell.length_b   1.000
_cell.length_c   1.000
_cell.angle_alpha   90.00
_cell.angle_beta   90.00
_cell.angle_gamma   90.00
#
_symmetry.space_group_name_H-M   'P 1'
#
loop_
_entity.id
_entity.type
_entity.pdbx_description
1 polymer ?
#
loop_
_entity_poly.entity_id
_entity_poly.type
_entity_poly.pdbx_seq_one_letter_code
_entity_poly.pdbx_strand_id
1 'polypeptide(L)'
;MIAHRAPSPIDKLAVAVVHEPARAANAYAPLPAGAREEALRFLLQTAADAGVTLVATRPDGDGERRLGQAWPFPSPFQVTVRTVSIAEGVDRVEARARRSLERLGLPRGDALLVERADDLAGAEGRALWDRLEALKARGLYRRIGFRACVEDGPALLARRFQPDVVELPINLLDQRIQHTGVLAELAALGVAVHATSVFADGLLFISGEPLPPEMAGHAHALSRIRRRLAEARIDPMQATLAYVMGLPEVSAVIASVASAAELRAVVAAANAQTPALDWAALQLEPATAAAAGSSLQGRGRISSAA
;
A
#
# COMPACT_ATOMS: atom_id res chain seq x y z
N MET A 1 -34.64 -7.91 -1.64
CA MET A 1 -34.19 -6.51 -1.49
C MET A 1 -32.92 -6.55 -0.64
N ILE A 2 -31.75 -6.46 -1.26
CA ILE A 2 -30.48 -6.33 -0.51
C ILE A 2 -30.41 -4.86 -0.13
N ALA A 3 -30.51 -4.57 1.17
CA ALA A 3 -30.33 -3.22 1.67
C ALA A 3 -28.90 -2.77 1.33
N HIS A 4 -28.74 -1.75 0.48
CA HIS A 4 -27.46 -1.10 0.26
C HIS A 4 -27.06 -0.44 1.58
N ARG A 5 -26.15 -1.11 2.31
CA ARG A 5 -25.47 -0.51 3.46
C ARG A 5 -24.71 0.71 2.96
N ALA A 6 -24.85 1.85 3.64
CA ALA A 6 -24.01 3.01 3.37
C ALA A 6 -22.53 2.60 3.47
N PRO A 7 -21.67 3.06 2.52
CA PRO A 7 -20.25 2.70 2.54
C PRO A 7 -19.62 3.11 3.86
N SER A 8 -18.98 2.16 4.52
CA SER A 8 -18.24 2.37 5.77
C SER A 8 -16.78 2.73 5.43
N PRO A 9 -16.08 3.53 6.26
CA PRO A 9 -14.63 3.74 6.10
C PRO A 9 -13.84 2.44 5.96
N ILE A 10 -14.26 1.37 6.64
CA ILE A 10 -13.64 0.04 6.54
C ILE A 10 -13.74 -0.56 5.14
N ASP A 11 -14.74 -0.23 4.36
CA ASP A 11 -14.87 -0.75 3.00
C ASP A 11 -13.72 -0.28 2.08
N LYS A 12 -13.06 0.84 2.43
CA LYS A 12 -11.85 1.31 1.77
C LYS A 12 -10.56 0.73 2.38
N LEU A 13 -10.60 0.12 3.57
CA LEU A 13 -9.40 -0.36 4.24
C LEU A 13 -8.91 -1.66 3.60
N ALA A 14 -7.65 -1.66 3.22
CA ALA A 14 -6.91 -2.83 2.76
C ALA A 14 -5.67 -3.01 3.63
N VAL A 15 -5.13 -4.22 3.69
CA VAL A 15 -3.94 -4.50 4.48
C VAL A 15 -2.81 -5.05 3.63
N ALA A 16 -1.57 -4.66 3.97
CA ALA A 16 -0.36 -5.33 3.54
C ALA A 16 0.33 -5.89 4.78
N VAL A 17 0.51 -7.22 4.81
CA VAL A 17 1.14 -7.87 5.96
C VAL A 17 2.65 -7.73 5.87
N VAL A 18 3.25 -7.11 6.89
CA VAL A 18 4.71 -6.98 7.01
C VAL A 18 5.23 -8.16 7.81
N HIS A 19 6.00 -9.04 7.17
CA HIS A 19 6.54 -10.24 7.80
C HIS A 19 7.75 -9.96 8.70
N GLU A 20 8.46 -8.86 8.46
CA GLU A 20 9.58 -8.38 9.29
C GLU A 20 9.44 -6.87 9.46
N PRO A 21 9.16 -6.37 10.66
CA PRO A 21 9.08 -4.94 10.88
C PRO A 21 10.44 -4.30 10.62
N ALA A 22 10.48 -3.37 9.68
CA ALA A 22 11.71 -2.69 9.25
C ALA A 22 12.44 -1.91 10.38
N ARG A 23 11.86 -1.83 11.58
CA ARG A 23 12.33 -1.00 12.69
C ARG A 23 12.25 -1.61 14.09
N ALA A 24 12.21 -2.91 14.22
CA ALA A 24 12.38 -3.51 15.53
C ALA A 24 13.88 -3.59 15.91
N ALA A 25 14.58 -2.47 15.84
CA ALA A 25 16.01 -2.41 16.25
C ALA A 25 16.20 -2.68 17.76
N ASN A 26 15.13 -2.70 18.56
CA ASN A 26 15.15 -3.00 19.99
C ASN A 26 14.25 -4.17 20.38
N ALA A 27 13.84 -4.97 19.42
CA ALA A 27 12.83 -5.96 19.71
C ALA A 27 13.41 -7.37 19.74
N TYR A 28 13.11 -8.00 20.82
CA TYR A 28 12.81 -9.41 21.00
C TYR A 28 13.39 -10.37 19.94
N ALA A 29 14.03 -11.42 20.41
CA ALA A 29 14.42 -12.54 19.59
C ALA A 29 13.28 -12.91 18.62
N PRO A 30 13.59 -13.22 17.34
CA PRO A 30 12.56 -13.55 16.37
C PRO A 30 11.73 -14.72 16.91
N LEU A 31 10.39 -14.57 16.85
CA LEU A 31 9.48 -15.61 17.29
C LEU A 31 9.80 -16.94 16.60
N PRO A 32 9.65 -18.09 17.27
CA PRO A 32 9.71 -19.40 16.62
C PRO A 32 8.76 -19.48 15.43
N ALA A 33 9.09 -20.31 14.45
CA ALA A 33 8.32 -20.40 13.20
C ALA A 33 6.82 -20.67 13.47
N GLY A 34 6.48 -21.59 14.35
CA GLY A 34 5.08 -21.88 14.72
C GLY A 34 4.36 -20.69 15.32
N ALA A 35 5.00 -19.95 16.22
CA ALA A 35 4.41 -18.76 16.82
C ALA A 35 4.19 -17.63 15.78
N ARG A 36 5.06 -17.52 14.78
CA ARG A 36 4.88 -16.56 13.67
C ARG A 36 3.69 -16.93 12.77
N GLU A 37 3.48 -18.21 12.50
CA GLU A 37 2.32 -18.68 11.74
C GLU A 37 1.02 -18.45 12.49
N GLU A 38 0.99 -18.73 13.78
CA GLU A 38 -0.18 -18.51 14.63
C GLU A 38 -0.51 -17.00 14.73
N ALA A 39 0.49 -16.14 14.92
CA ALA A 39 0.33 -14.70 14.91
C ALA A 39 -0.22 -14.19 13.58
N LEU A 40 0.23 -14.75 12.44
CA LEU A 40 -0.28 -14.41 11.11
C LEU A 40 -1.75 -14.84 10.95
N ARG A 41 -2.10 -16.06 11.34
CA ARG A 41 -3.50 -16.54 11.33
C ARG A 41 -4.41 -15.64 12.17
N PHE A 42 -3.95 -15.26 13.35
CA PHE A 42 -4.71 -14.38 14.23
C PHE A 42 -4.86 -12.97 13.64
N LEU A 43 -3.82 -12.44 12.97
CA LEU A 43 -3.90 -11.16 12.26
C LEU A 43 -4.94 -11.22 11.13
N LEU A 44 -4.89 -12.27 10.28
CA LEU A 44 -5.82 -12.42 9.16
C LEU A 44 -7.26 -12.66 9.64
N GLN A 45 -7.46 -13.43 10.71
CA GLN A 45 -8.78 -13.57 11.32
C GLN A 45 -9.30 -12.22 11.83
N THR A 46 -8.44 -11.44 12.50
CA THR A 46 -8.79 -10.09 12.97
C THR A 46 -9.18 -9.17 11.79
N ALA A 47 -8.49 -9.29 10.64
CA ALA A 47 -8.83 -8.53 9.45
C ALA A 47 -10.20 -8.92 8.87
N ALA A 48 -10.46 -10.24 8.79
CA ALA A 48 -11.75 -10.75 8.33
C ALA A 48 -12.91 -10.31 9.23
N ASP A 49 -12.74 -10.42 10.55
CA ASP A 49 -13.73 -10.02 11.57
C ASP A 49 -14.02 -8.50 11.52
N ALA A 50 -13.01 -7.71 11.17
CA ALA A 50 -13.15 -6.26 10.97
C ALA A 50 -13.81 -5.88 9.64
N GLY A 51 -14.04 -6.84 8.73
CA GLY A 51 -14.62 -6.60 7.41
C GLY A 51 -13.62 -6.13 6.34
N VAL A 52 -12.32 -6.24 6.60
CA VAL A 52 -11.28 -6.00 5.58
C VAL A 52 -11.33 -7.11 4.55
N THR A 53 -11.45 -6.74 3.27
CA THR A 53 -11.58 -7.70 2.17
C THR A 53 -10.42 -7.70 1.19
N LEU A 54 -9.56 -6.69 1.21
CA LEU A 54 -8.44 -6.58 0.28
C LEU A 54 -7.09 -6.73 1.00
N VAL A 55 -6.25 -7.63 0.45
CA VAL A 55 -4.87 -7.84 0.92
C VAL A 55 -3.91 -7.58 -0.23
N ALA A 56 -2.90 -6.76 0.01
CA ALA A 56 -1.82 -6.52 -0.94
C ALA A 56 -0.60 -7.38 -0.60
N THR A 57 0.00 -8.00 -1.63
CA THR A 57 1.18 -8.86 -1.49
C THR A 57 2.32 -8.44 -2.41
N ARG A 58 3.51 -8.96 -2.10
CA ARG A 58 4.69 -8.86 -2.95
C ARG A 58 5.21 -10.26 -3.27
N PRO A 59 5.77 -10.49 -4.48
CA PRO A 59 6.29 -11.78 -4.88
C PRO A 59 7.67 -12.11 -4.31
N ASP A 60 8.14 -11.37 -3.33
CA ASP A 60 9.44 -11.54 -2.68
C ASP A 60 9.37 -12.51 -1.50
N GLY A 61 10.47 -13.20 -1.27
CA GLY A 61 10.61 -14.13 -0.15
C GLY A 61 9.52 -15.20 -0.07
N ASP A 62 9.10 -15.48 1.15
CA ASP A 62 8.16 -16.56 1.48
C ASP A 62 6.75 -16.04 1.90
N GLY A 63 6.55 -14.72 1.82
CA GLY A 63 5.35 -14.05 2.30
C GLY A 63 4.06 -14.61 1.71
N GLU A 64 4.00 -14.78 0.38
CA GLU A 64 2.81 -15.32 -0.30
C GLU A 64 2.45 -16.73 0.16
N ARG A 65 3.46 -17.63 0.32
CA ARG A 65 3.22 -18.99 0.80
C ARG A 65 2.69 -19.00 2.23
N ARG A 66 3.25 -18.17 3.10
CA ARG A 66 2.77 -18.02 4.48
C ARG A 66 1.33 -17.51 4.53
N LEU A 67 0.99 -16.53 3.71
CA LEU A 67 -0.37 -16.04 3.58
C LEU A 67 -1.30 -17.16 3.11
N GLY A 68 -0.93 -17.88 2.05
CA GLY A 68 -1.73 -19.00 1.52
C GLY A 68 -2.01 -20.10 2.55
N GLN A 69 -1.08 -20.33 3.50
CA GLN A 69 -1.24 -21.31 4.58
C GLN A 69 -2.02 -20.76 5.79
N ALA A 70 -2.21 -19.45 5.87
CA ALA A 70 -2.80 -18.77 7.04
C ALA A 70 -4.20 -18.21 6.80
N TRP A 71 -4.73 -18.23 5.56
CA TRP A 71 -6.07 -17.73 5.28
C TRP A 71 -7.13 -18.37 6.17
N PRO A 72 -8.10 -17.59 6.71
CA PRO A 72 -9.30 -18.16 7.29
C PRO A 72 -10.10 -18.91 6.22
N PHE A 73 -10.88 -19.90 6.60
CA PHE A 73 -11.74 -20.63 5.69
C PHE A 73 -13.21 -20.51 6.08
N PRO A 74 -14.09 -20.06 5.18
CA PRO A 74 -13.82 -19.53 3.83
C PRO A 74 -13.08 -18.20 3.90
N SER A 75 -12.15 -17.95 2.95
CA SER A 75 -11.41 -16.69 2.92
C SER A 75 -12.25 -15.58 2.29
N PRO A 76 -12.43 -14.44 2.96
CA PRO A 76 -13.12 -13.27 2.39
C PRO A 76 -12.19 -12.41 1.52
N PHE A 77 -10.89 -12.74 1.46
CA PHE A 77 -9.89 -11.85 0.90
C PHE A 77 -9.79 -11.91 -0.62
N GLN A 78 -9.76 -10.72 -1.19
CA GLN A 78 -9.30 -10.45 -2.53
C GLN A 78 -7.82 -10.05 -2.44
N VAL A 79 -6.98 -10.50 -3.38
CA VAL A 79 -5.54 -10.31 -3.26
C VAL A 79 -5.01 -9.53 -4.46
N THR A 80 -4.32 -8.43 -4.18
CA THR A 80 -3.51 -7.71 -5.14
C THR A 80 -2.08 -8.24 -5.09
N VAL A 81 -1.56 -8.64 -6.24
CA VAL A 81 -0.21 -9.16 -6.43
C VAL A 81 0.60 -8.17 -7.25
N ARG A 82 1.91 -8.10 -7.03
CA ARG A 82 2.82 -7.28 -7.81
C ARG A 82 3.75 -8.12 -8.66
N THR A 83 4.21 -7.58 -9.79
CA THR A 83 5.18 -8.27 -10.64
C THR A 83 6.58 -8.24 -10.02
N VAL A 84 7.43 -9.17 -10.46
CA VAL A 84 8.89 -8.99 -10.36
C VAL A 84 9.35 -8.01 -11.45
N SER A 85 10.60 -7.55 -11.38
CA SER A 85 11.14 -6.62 -12.38
C SER A 85 11.19 -7.25 -13.77
N ILE A 86 10.92 -6.42 -14.80
CA ILE A 86 11.04 -6.80 -16.21
C ILE A 86 12.47 -7.20 -16.58
N ALA A 87 13.47 -6.73 -15.85
CA ALA A 87 14.87 -7.13 -16.03
C ALA A 87 15.08 -8.65 -15.96
N GLU A 88 14.15 -9.39 -15.34
CA GLU A 88 14.14 -10.85 -15.33
C GLU A 88 13.58 -11.47 -16.62
N GLY A 89 13.05 -10.67 -17.55
CA GLY A 89 12.37 -11.08 -18.77
C GLY A 89 10.86 -11.24 -18.60
N VAL A 90 10.11 -10.87 -19.65
CA VAL A 90 8.63 -10.86 -19.64
C VAL A 90 8.03 -12.24 -19.35
N ASP A 91 8.61 -13.30 -19.91
CA ASP A 91 8.13 -14.67 -19.67
C ASP A 91 8.31 -15.09 -18.19
N ARG A 92 9.38 -14.63 -17.56
CA ARG A 92 9.61 -14.89 -16.13
C ARG A 92 8.63 -14.10 -15.26
N VAL A 93 8.30 -12.88 -15.65
CA VAL A 93 7.27 -12.09 -14.96
C VAL A 93 5.92 -12.83 -15.01
N GLU A 94 5.51 -13.35 -16.16
CA GLU A 94 4.28 -14.16 -16.29
C GLU A 94 4.33 -15.41 -15.42
N ALA A 95 5.39 -16.18 -15.53
CA ALA A 95 5.56 -17.42 -14.76
C ALA A 95 5.49 -17.13 -13.25
N ARG A 96 6.10 -16.02 -12.81
CA ARG A 96 6.08 -15.62 -11.41
C ARG A 96 4.69 -15.18 -10.95
N ALA A 97 3.96 -14.43 -11.79
CA ALA A 97 2.58 -14.03 -11.49
C ALA A 97 1.66 -15.25 -11.32
N ARG A 98 1.80 -16.28 -12.16
CA ARG A 98 1.08 -17.55 -11.99
C ARG A 98 1.45 -18.25 -10.69
N ARG A 99 2.76 -18.34 -10.42
CA ARG A 99 3.27 -18.97 -9.20
C ARG A 99 2.82 -18.23 -7.93
N SER A 100 2.59 -16.94 -7.99
CA SER A 100 2.02 -16.18 -6.86
C SER A 100 0.64 -16.71 -6.47
N LEU A 101 -0.24 -16.98 -7.44
CA LEU A 101 -1.56 -17.58 -7.17
C LEU A 101 -1.45 -18.97 -6.57
N GLU A 102 -0.54 -19.80 -7.08
CA GLU A 102 -0.28 -21.15 -6.53
C GLU A 102 0.19 -21.06 -5.08
N ARG A 103 1.13 -20.16 -4.77
CA ARG A 103 1.66 -19.97 -3.42
C ARG A 103 0.60 -19.43 -2.45
N LEU A 104 -0.29 -18.58 -2.94
CA LEU A 104 -1.42 -18.05 -2.19
C LEU A 104 -2.57 -19.06 -2.05
N GLY A 105 -2.53 -20.16 -2.79
CA GLY A 105 -3.63 -21.13 -2.82
C GLY A 105 -4.92 -20.59 -3.43
N LEU A 106 -4.81 -19.62 -4.35
CA LEU A 106 -5.95 -18.93 -4.94
C LEU A 106 -6.12 -19.29 -6.42
N PRO A 107 -7.35 -19.58 -6.87
CA PRO A 107 -7.62 -19.83 -8.28
C PRO A 107 -7.50 -18.56 -9.13
N ARG A 108 -7.64 -17.37 -8.52
CA ARG A 108 -7.63 -16.06 -9.17
C ARG A 108 -7.24 -14.96 -8.20
N GLY A 109 -6.41 -14.02 -8.66
CA GLY A 109 -6.12 -12.75 -7.97
C GLY A 109 -7.14 -11.68 -8.31
N ASP A 110 -7.23 -10.67 -7.46
CA ASP A 110 -8.03 -9.48 -7.74
C ASP A 110 -7.31 -8.56 -8.73
N ALA A 111 -6.07 -8.14 -8.41
CA ALA A 111 -5.29 -7.31 -9.30
C ALA A 111 -3.83 -7.80 -9.43
N LEU A 112 -3.25 -7.64 -10.64
CA LEU A 112 -1.83 -7.79 -10.90
C LEU A 112 -1.27 -6.42 -11.28
N LEU A 113 -0.31 -5.92 -10.49
CA LEU A 113 0.25 -4.59 -10.67
C LEU A 113 1.73 -4.69 -11.05
N VAL A 114 2.12 -3.94 -12.08
CA VAL A 114 3.53 -3.71 -12.37
C VAL A 114 4.16 -2.96 -11.19
N GLU A 115 5.21 -3.53 -10.59
CA GLU A 115 5.81 -3.00 -9.35
C GLU A 115 6.49 -1.63 -9.57
N ARG A 116 7.06 -1.39 -10.75
CA ARG A 116 7.78 -0.16 -11.06
C ARG A 116 7.27 0.45 -12.36
N ALA A 117 6.98 1.75 -12.33
CA ALA A 117 6.58 2.48 -13.54
C ALA A 117 7.65 2.41 -14.65
N ASP A 118 8.94 2.38 -14.29
CA ASP A 118 10.05 2.22 -15.24
C ASP A 118 9.95 0.92 -16.07
N ASP A 119 9.39 -0.15 -15.51
CA ASP A 119 9.18 -1.43 -16.20
C ASP A 119 8.15 -1.32 -17.34
N LEU A 120 7.41 -0.21 -17.43
CA LEU A 120 6.50 0.11 -18.53
C LEU A 120 7.15 0.91 -19.66
N ALA A 121 8.45 1.21 -19.56
CA ALA A 121 9.16 2.00 -20.58
C ALA A 121 9.48 1.16 -21.83
N GLY A 122 9.52 1.85 -22.97
CA GLY A 122 9.97 1.27 -24.24
C GLY A 122 9.10 0.13 -24.78
N ALA A 123 9.72 -0.70 -25.64
CA ALA A 123 9.06 -1.84 -26.30
C ALA A 123 8.84 -3.01 -25.34
N GLU A 124 9.76 -3.26 -24.43
CA GLU A 124 9.63 -4.31 -23.41
C GLU A 124 8.48 -4.02 -22.44
N GLY A 125 8.31 -2.75 -22.06
CA GLY A 125 7.17 -2.33 -21.23
C GLY A 125 5.83 -2.55 -21.93
N ARG A 126 5.76 -2.35 -23.24
CA ARG A 126 4.55 -2.70 -24.01
C ARG A 126 4.33 -4.20 -24.04
N ALA A 127 5.37 -4.99 -24.30
CA ALA A 127 5.27 -6.45 -24.29
C ALA A 127 4.84 -6.99 -22.89
N LEU A 128 5.36 -6.39 -21.82
CA LEU A 128 4.92 -6.70 -20.46
C LEU A 128 3.42 -6.42 -20.28
N TRP A 129 2.95 -5.26 -20.71
CA TRP A 129 1.54 -4.90 -20.58
C TRP A 129 0.62 -5.85 -21.34
N ASP A 130 0.96 -6.16 -22.61
CA ASP A 130 0.21 -7.13 -23.43
C ASP A 130 0.12 -8.51 -22.71
N ARG A 131 1.18 -8.87 -21.96
CA ARG A 131 1.19 -10.12 -21.19
C ARG A 131 0.25 -10.05 -19.98
N LEU A 132 0.18 -8.89 -19.30
CA LEU A 132 -0.79 -8.69 -18.22
C LEU A 132 -2.23 -8.74 -18.74
N GLU A 133 -2.51 -8.09 -19.88
CA GLU A 133 -3.82 -8.17 -20.56
C GLU A 133 -4.20 -9.63 -20.89
N ALA A 134 -3.26 -10.42 -21.37
CA ALA A 134 -3.49 -11.84 -21.64
C ALA A 134 -3.77 -12.65 -20.36
N LEU A 135 -3.13 -12.33 -19.24
CA LEU A 135 -3.43 -12.96 -17.94
C LEU A 135 -4.84 -12.59 -17.44
N LYS A 136 -5.23 -11.33 -17.60
CA LYS A 136 -6.59 -10.84 -17.30
C LYS A 136 -7.63 -11.53 -18.20
N ALA A 137 -7.41 -11.58 -19.50
CA ALA A 137 -8.32 -12.23 -20.46
C ALA A 137 -8.53 -13.73 -20.16
N ARG A 138 -7.50 -14.42 -19.65
CA ARG A 138 -7.59 -15.81 -19.18
C ARG A 138 -8.25 -15.96 -17.80
N GLY A 139 -8.64 -14.87 -17.16
CA GLY A 139 -9.33 -14.88 -15.87
C GLY A 139 -8.45 -15.17 -14.66
N LEU A 140 -7.12 -15.16 -14.80
CA LEU A 140 -6.19 -15.36 -13.69
C LEU A 140 -6.15 -14.17 -12.74
N TYR A 141 -6.37 -12.98 -13.27
CA TYR A 141 -6.54 -11.73 -12.52
C TYR A 141 -7.76 -11.00 -13.03
N ARG A 142 -8.51 -10.35 -12.14
CA ARG A 142 -9.70 -9.56 -12.52
C ARG A 142 -9.31 -8.23 -13.13
N ARG A 143 -8.26 -7.62 -12.57
CA ARG A 143 -7.80 -6.28 -12.87
C ARG A 143 -6.30 -6.30 -13.10
N ILE A 144 -5.81 -5.35 -13.89
CA ILE A 144 -4.38 -5.10 -14.08
C ILE A 144 -4.07 -3.63 -13.85
N GLY A 145 -2.85 -3.34 -13.49
CA GLY A 145 -2.44 -1.97 -13.23
C GLY A 145 -0.96 -1.83 -12.95
N PHE A 146 -0.61 -0.73 -12.31
CA PHE A 146 0.77 -0.44 -11.96
C PHE A 146 0.87 0.40 -10.67
N ARG A 147 2.06 0.41 -10.10
CA ARG A 147 2.47 1.38 -9.08
C ARG A 147 3.23 2.52 -9.74
N ALA A 148 3.00 3.72 -9.26
CA ALA A 148 3.71 4.92 -9.70
C ALA A 148 3.82 5.93 -8.57
N CYS A 149 4.72 6.89 -8.71
CA CYS A 149 4.73 8.13 -7.94
C CYS A 149 4.31 9.31 -8.80
N VAL A 150 4.25 10.49 -8.20
CA VAL A 150 3.94 11.74 -8.90
C VAL A 150 4.92 11.97 -10.05
N GLU A 151 6.20 11.69 -9.82
CA GLU A 151 7.31 11.88 -10.75
C GLU A 151 7.24 10.99 -11.99
N ASP A 152 6.57 9.84 -11.88
CA ASP A 152 6.44 8.88 -12.99
C ASP A 152 5.35 9.30 -14.01
N GLY A 153 4.60 10.37 -13.73
CA GLY A 153 3.52 10.82 -14.61
C GLY A 153 2.35 9.83 -14.69
N PRO A 154 1.75 9.40 -13.56
CA PRO A 154 0.76 8.30 -13.55
C PRO A 154 -0.46 8.54 -14.43
N ALA A 155 -0.90 9.78 -14.65
CA ALA A 155 -2.00 10.07 -15.56
C ALA A 155 -1.61 9.83 -17.04
N LEU A 156 -0.38 10.14 -17.43
CA LEU A 156 0.13 9.84 -18.79
C LEU A 156 0.23 8.33 -19.00
N LEU A 157 0.76 7.60 -18.03
CA LEU A 157 0.81 6.14 -18.08
C LEU A 157 -0.59 5.54 -18.16
N ALA A 158 -1.56 6.07 -17.39
CA ALA A 158 -2.94 5.60 -17.41
C ALA A 158 -3.62 5.83 -18.75
N ARG A 159 -3.38 6.96 -19.42
CA ARG A 159 -3.90 7.21 -20.77
C ARG A 159 -3.30 6.24 -21.80
N ARG A 160 -2.02 5.88 -21.63
CA ARG A 160 -1.31 4.99 -22.57
C ARG A 160 -1.71 3.52 -22.39
N PHE A 161 -1.79 3.05 -21.16
CA PHE A 161 -1.96 1.64 -20.81
C PHE A 161 -3.36 1.25 -20.39
N GLN A 162 -4.23 2.21 -20.07
CA GLN A 162 -5.62 1.98 -19.65
C GLN A 162 -5.74 0.94 -18.50
N PRO A 163 -5.06 1.17 -17.37
CA PRO A 163 -5.12 0.25 -16.24
C PRO A 163 -6.50 0.26 -15.57
N ASP A 164 -6.85 -0.84 -14.92
CA ASP A 164 -8.02 -0.88 -14.04
C ASP A 164 -7.72 -0.25 -12.67
N VAL A 165 -6.45 -0.32 -12.23
CA VAL A 165 -6.00 0.11 -10.89
C VAL A 165 -4.63 0.78 -10.97
N VAL A 166 -4.45 1.87 -10.24
CA VAL A 166 -3.15 2.49 -10.00
C VAL A 166 -2.90 2.59 -8.50
N GLU A 167 -1.75 2.09 -8.04
CA GLU A 167 -1.29 2.31 -6.67
C GLU A 167 -0.38 3.54 -6.62
N LEU A 168 -0.68 4.45 -5.70
CA LEU A 168 0.05 5.70 -5.48
C LEU A 168 0.43 5.86 -4.01
N PRO A 169 1.62 6.37 -3.68
CA PRO A 169 1.92 6.82 -2.34
C PRO A 169 1.12 8.09 -2.04
N ILE A 170 0.22 7.99 -1.07
CA ILE A 170 -0.64 9.10 -0.63
C ILE A 170 -0.63 9.13 0.89
N ASN A 171 -0.21 10.22 1.48
CA ASN A 171 -0.18 10.40 2.92
C ASN A 171 -0.32 11.86 3.33
N LEU A 172 -0.56 12.09 4.62
CA LEU A 172 -0.76 13.42 5.21
C LEU A 172 0.44 14.36 5.03
N LEU A 173 1.66 13.81 4.98
CA LEU A 173 2.90 14.58 4.88
C LEU A 173 3.25 14.96 3.44
N ASP A 174 2.85 14.13 2.46
CA ASP A 174 3.04 14.37 1.02
C ASP A 174 1.68 14.46 0.32
N GLN A 175 1.23 15.69 0.10
CA GLN A 175 -0.06 15.98 -0.53
C GLN A 175 0.08 16.38 -2.01
N ARG A 176 1.28 16.22 -2.61
CA ARG A 176 1.56 16.65 -3.99
C ARG A 176 0.61 16.01 -5.00
N ILE A 177 0.28 14.74 -4.83
CA ILE A 177 -0.62 14.02 -5.76
C ILE A 177 -2.02 14.67 -5.84
N GLN A 178 -2.50 15.24 -4.74
CA GLN A 178 -3.78 15.94 -4.71
C GLN A 178 -3.69 17.29 -5.44
N HIS A 179 -2.59 18.03 -5.20
CA HIS A 179 -2.40 19.37 -5.78
C HIS A 179 -2.09 19.36 -7.28
N THR A 180 -1.56 18.27 -7.82
CA THR A 180 -1.25 18.14 -9.25
C THR A 180 -2.46 17.84 -10.13
N GLY A 181 -3.64 17.56 -9.55
CA GLY A 181 -4.83 17.18 -10.30
C GLY A 181 -4.84 15.74 -10.81
N VAL A 182 -3.78 14.97 -10.56
CA VAL A 182 -3.62 13.58 -11.04
C VAL A 182 -4.76 12.68 -10.57
N LEU A 183 -5.23 12.83 -9.33
CA LEU A 183 -6.34 12.03 -8.81
C LEU A 183 -7.63 12.24 -9.63
N ALA A 184 -7.96 13.49 -9.92
CA ALA A 184 -9.13 13.82 -10.74
C ALA A 184 -9.00 13.29 -12.18
N GLU A 185 -7.79 13.33 -12.77
CA GLU A 185 -7.54 12.76 -14.09
C GLU A 185 -7.71 11.24 -14.11
N LEU A 186 -7.18 10.53 -13.12
CA LEU A 186 -7.35 9.08 -12.99
C LEU A 186 -8.83 8.70 -12.80
N ALA A 187 -9.55 9.45 -11.97
CA ALA A 187 -10.99 9.26 -11.78
C ALA A 187 -11.78 9.48 -13.07
N ALA A 188 -11.44 10.51 -13.86
CA ALA A 188 -12.06 10.77 -15.16
C ALA A 188 -11.78 9.66 -16.19
N LEU A 189 -10.67 8.95 -16.07
CA LEU A 189 -10.34 7.77 -16.87
C LEU A 189 -11.01 6.48 -16.35
N GLY A 190 -11.74 6.54 -15.25
CA GLY A 190 -12.37 5.36 -14.63
C GLY A 190 -11.38 4.43 -13.91
N VAL A 191 -10.18 4.91 -13.61
CA VAL A 191 -9.12 4.13 -12.96
C VAL A 191 -9.32 4.13 -11.44
N ALA A 192 -9.33 2.97 -10.82
CA ALA A 192 -9.37 2.85 -9.37
C ALA A 192 -8.01 3.25 -8.77
N VAL A 193 -8.02 4.11 -7.75
CA VAL A 193 -6.80 4.53 -7.05
C VAL A 193 -6.70 3.82 -5.71
N HIS A 194 -5.59 3.11 -5.50
CA HIS A 194 -5.22 2.51 -4.22
C HIS A 194 -4.10 3.34 -3.57
N ALA A 195 -4.38 3.89 -2.39
CA ALA A 195 -3.38 4.65 -1.63
C ALA A 195 -2.45 3.71 -0.87
N THR A 196 -1.14 3.89 -1.04
CA THR A 196 -0.08 3.18 -0.31
C THR A 196 0.77 4.18 0.49
N SER A 197 1.72 3.68 1.29
CA SER A 197 2.61 4.53 2.11
C SER A 197 1.86 5.51 3.01
N VAL A 198 0.67 5.14 3.42
CA VAL A 198 -0.30 5.98 4.15
C VAL A 198 0.30 6.57 5.42
N PHE A 199 1.14 5.82 6.13
CA PHE A 199 1.77 6.25 7.37
C PHE A 199 3.14 6.90 7.18
N ALA A 200 3.61 7.12 5.95
CA ALA A 200 4.89 7.74 5.65
C ALA A 200 6.05 7.12 6.49
N ASP A 201 6.20 5.79 6.46
CA ASP A 201 7.16 5.00 7.26
C ASP A 201 7.12 5.28 8.78
N GLY A 202 5.97 5.69 9.27
CA GLY A 202 5.80 5.95 10.70
C GLY A 202 6.44 7.26 11.18
N LEU A 203 6.80 8.17 10.28
CA LEU A 203 7.47 9.43 10.62
C LEU A 203 6.74 10.26 11.67
N LEU A 204 5.40 10.23 11.69
CA LEU A 204 4.62 10.94 12.72
C LEU A 204 4.60 10.21 14.08
N PHE A 205 4.94 8.92 14.12
CA PHE A 205 4.90 8.10 15.33
C PHE A 205 6.25 8.01 16.06
N ILE A 206 7.34 8.44 15.40
CA ILE A 206 8.68 8.41 16.00
C ILE A 206 8.74 9.48 17.10
N SER A 207 8.92 9.03 18.34
CA SER A 207 9.15 9.91 19.50
C SER A 207 10.48 9.56 20.15
N GLY A 208 11.37 10.55 20.29
CA GLY A 208 12.63 10.38 21.02
C GLY A 208 13.74 9.63 20.29
N GLU A 209 13.47 9.01 19.13
CA GLU A 209 14.49 8.38 18.30
C GLU A 209 15.00 9.33 17.20
N PRO A 210 16.27 9.23 16.78
CA PRO A 210 16.77 10.02 15.66
C PRO A 210 16.01 9.67 14.38
N LEU A 211 15.66 10.71 13.62
CA LEU A 211 15.10 10.52 12.29
C LEU A 211 16.11 9.82 11.36
N PRO A 212 15.64 9.10 10.33
CA PRO A 212 16.54 8.64 9.27
C PRO A 212 17.38 9.79 8.73
N PRO A 213 18.66 9.56 8.39
CA PRO A 213 19.57 10.62 7.95
C PRO A 213 18.99 11.48 6.81
N GLU A 214 18.30 10.84 5.88
CA GLU A 214 17.61 11.48 4.75
C GLU A 214 16.45 12.39 5.18
N MET A 215 15.91 12.19 6.39
CA MET A 215 14.82 12.96 6.98
C MET A 215 15.26 13.94 8.06
N ALA A 216 16.57 14.04 8.35
CA ALA A 216 17.09 14.89 9.42
C ALA A 216 16.74 16.37 9.20
N GLY A 217 16.75 16.86 7.96
CA GLY A 217 16.36 18.22 7.59
C GLY A 217 14.89 18.57 7.88
N HIS A 218 14.05 17.57 8.15
CA HIS A 218 12.61 17.71 8.35
C HIS A 218 12.19 17.72 9.82
N ALA A 219 13.14 17.59 10.73
CA ALA A 219 12.88 17.46 12.17
C ALA A 219 11.98 18.60 12.72
N HIS A 220 12.24 19.85 12.31
CA HIS A 220 11.44 20.99 12.75
C HIS A 220 10.02 20.97 12.20
N ALA A 221 9.85 20.62 10.91
CA ALA A 221 8.53 20.53 10.28
C ALA A 221 7.70 19.39 10.92
N LEU A 222 8.29 18.22 11.11
CA LEU A 222 7.64 17.09 11.78
C LEU A 222 7.27 17.41 13.23
N SER A 223 8.15 18.09 13.98
CA SER A 223 7.85 18.52 15.35
C SER A 223 6.69 19.52 15.39
N ARG A 224 6.62 20.45 14.44
CA ARG A 224 5.51 21.39 14.30
C ARG A 224 4.19 20.68 14.03
N ILE A 225 4.20 19.70 13.10
CA ILE A 225 3.00 18.92 12.74
C ILE A 225 2.53 18.12 13.95
N ARG A 226 3.42 17.39 14.63
CA ARG A 226 3.08 16.63 15.85
C ARG A 226 2.48 17.50 16.93
N ARG A 227 3.05 18.69 17.16
CA ARG A 227 2.51 19.65 18.12
C ARG A 227 1.10 20.11 17.76
N ARG A 228 0.83 20.43 16.49
CA ARG A 228 -0.53 20.80 16.03
C ARG A 228 -1.55 19.69 16.27
N LEU A 229 -1.17 18.43 15.99
CA LEU A 229 -2.03 17.28 16.26
C LEU A 229 -2.29 17.12 17.77
N ALA A 230 -1.25 17.28 18.60
CA ALA A 230 -1.36 17.21 20.06
C ALA A 230 -2.24 18.33 20.63
N GLU A 231 -2.09 19.58 20.14
CA GLU A 231 -2.93 20.73 20.53
C GLU A 231 -4.40 20.49 20.16
N ALA A 232 -4.65 19.87 19.00
CA ALA A 232 -5.98 19.46 18.57
C ALA A 232 -6.50 18.21 19.30
N ARG A 233 -5.69 17.53 20.09
CA ARG A 233 -5.97 16.25 20.75
C ARG A 233 -6.35 15.14 19.78
N ILE A 234 -5.72 15.13 18.61
CA ILE A 234 -5.95 14.14 17.56
C ILE A 234 -4.76 13.19 17.51
N ASP A 235 -5.07 11.90 17.52
CA ASP A 235 -4.07 10.84 17.31
C ASP A 235 -3.49 10.93 15.89
N PRO A 236 -2.15 10.83 15.70
CA PRO A 236 -1.53 10.89 14.39
C PRO A 236 -2.03 9.82 13.41
N MET A 237 -2.34 8.61 13.87
CA MET A 237 -2.89 7.54 13.03
C MET A 237 -4.29 7.89 12.55
N GLN A 238 -5.14 8.42 13.43
CA GLN A 238 -6.46 8.91 13.08
C GLN A 238 -6.38 10.04 12.04
N ALA A 239 -5.51 11.04 12.25
CA ALA A 239 -5.35 12.15 11.30
C ALA A 239 -4.91 11.64 9.92
N THR A 240 -3.92 10.75 9.87
CA THR A 240 -3.39 10.19 8.63
C THR A 240 -4.45 9.41 7.86
N LEU A 241 -5.19 8.52 8.53
CA LEU A 241 -6.24 7.73 7.90
C LEU A 241 -7.42 8.61 7.47
N ALA A 242 -7.85 9.54 8.31
CA ALA A 242 -8.95 10.45 7.99
C ALA A 242 -8.64 11.31 6.76
N TYR A 243 -7.38 11.79 6.61
CA TYR A 243 -6.94 12.51 5.42
C TYR A 243 -7.07 11.66 4.16
N VAL A 244 -6.45 10.47 4.13
CA VAL A 244 -6.40 9.64 2.91
C VAL A 244 -7.78 9.06 2.57
N MET A 245 -8.53 8.60 3.56
CA MET A 245 -9.89 8.06 3.38
C MET A 245 -10.89 9.13 2.95
N GLY A 246 -10.62 10.39 3.31
CA GLY A 246 -11.42 11.55 2.92
C GLY A 246 -11.28 11.95 1.46
N LEU A 247 -10.29 11.42 0.73
CA LEU A 247 -10.13 11.67 -0.71
C LEU A 247 -11.15 10.84 -1.49
N PRO A 248 -12.08 11.48 -2.25
CA PRO A 248 -13.15 10.78 -2.93
C PRO A 248 -12.66 9.85 -4.05
N GLU A 249 -11.53 10.18 -4.67
CA GLU A 249 -10.93 9.42 -5.77
C GLU A 249 -10.22 8.14 -5.28
N VAL A 250 -9.89 8.07 -3.99
CA VAL A 250 -9.23 6.90 -3.40
C VAL A 250 -10.26 5.81 -3.12
N SER A 251 -10.10 4.67 -3.77
CA SER A 251 -11.00 3.50 -3.64
C SER A 251 -10.52 2.49 -2.58
N ALA A 252 -9.21 2.42 -2.33
CA ALA A 252 -8.64 1.59 -1.26
C ALA A 252 -7.45 2.27 -0.58
N VAL A 253 -7.32 2.05 0.72
CA VAL A 253 -6.25 2.58 1.58
C VAL A 253 -5.49 1.39 2.17
N ILE A 254 -4.28 1.14 1.66
CA ILE A 254 -3.47 -0.03 2.03
C ILE A 254 -2.61 0.32 3.24
N ALA A 255 -3.01 -0.17 4.40
CA ALA A 255 -2.27 -0.05 5.65
C ALA A 255 -1.31 -1.24 5.82
N SER A 256 -0.02 -0.95 6.02
CA SER A 256 0.97 -1.97 6.37
C SER A 256 0.87 -2.29 7.85
N VAL A 257 0.68 -3.56 8.20
CA VAL A 257 0.52 -4.03 9.58
C VAL A 257 1.36 -5.27 9.84
N ALA A 258 1.94 -5.36 11.04
CA ALA A 258 2.78 -6.47 11.47
C ALA A 258 2.11 -7.36 12.54
N SER A 259 1.02 -6.91 13.16
CA SER A 259 0.32 -7.63 14.21
C SER A 259 -1.18 -7.36 14.24
N ALA A 260 -1.94 -8.28 14.86
CA ALA A 260 -3.37 -8.09 15.09
C ALA A 260 -3.67 -6.90 16.03
N ALA A 261 -2.75 -6.57 16.94
CA ALA A 261 -2.91 -5.40 17.81
C ALA A 261 -2.80 -4.10 17.01
N GLU A 262 -1.81 -4.01 16.13
CA GLU A 262 -1.64 -2.88 15.21
C GLU A 262 -2.84 -2.75 14.26
N LEU A 263 -3.31 -3.86 13.69
CA LEU A 263 -4.52 -3.84 12.85
C LEU A 263 -5.75 -3.32 13.60
N ARG A 264 -5.96 -3.73 14.84
CA ARG A 264 -7.07 -3.20 15.66
C ARG A 264 -6.96 -1.70 15.90
N ALA A 265 -5.74 -1.19 16.12
CA ALA A 265 -5.51 0.25 16.23
C ALA A 265 -5.84 0.99 14.92
N VAL A 266 -5.41 0.44 13.78
CA VAL A 266 -5.73 0.98 12.45
C VAL A 266 -7.23 0.99 12.20
N VAL A 267 -7.94 -0.11 12.51
CA VAL A 267 -9.41 -0.21 12.36
C VAL A 267 -10.13 0.79 13.27
N ALA A 268 -9.69 0.93 14.51
CA ALA A 268 -10.25 1.91 15.44
C ALA A 268 -10.05 3.35 14.94
N ALA A 269 -8.85 3.67 14.46
CA ALA A 269 -8.54 4.98 13.89
C ALA A 269 -9.32 5.28 12.60
N ALA A 270 -9.51 4.27 11.74
CA ALA A 270 -10.30 4.39 10.51
C ALA A 270 -11.80 4.65 10.77
N ASN A 271 -12.34 4.09 11.86
CA ASN A 271 -13.73 4.31 12.28
C ASN A 271 -13.94 5.54 13.14
N ALA A 272 -12.86 6.22 13.56
CA ALA A 272 -12.97 7.41 14.37
C ALA A 272 -13.57 8.57 13.57
N GLN A 273 -14.18 9.51 14.28
CA GLN A 273 -14.74 10.70 13.64
C GLN A 273 -13.65 11.50 12.91
N THR A 274 -13.94 11.91 11.68
CA THR A 274 -13.01 12.75 10.90
C THR A 274 -12.79 14.06 11.63
N PRO A 275 -11.53 14.40 11.99
CA PRO A 275 -11.25 15.62 12.72
C PRO A 275 -11.34 16.86 11.81
N ALA A 276 -11.79 17.98 12.37
CA ALA A 276 -11.74 19.26 11.68
C ALA A 276 -10.32 19.85 11.77
N LEU A 277 -9.49 19.55 10.78
CA LEU A 277 -8.10 19.99 10.70
C LEU A 277 -7.86 20.80 9.41
N ASP A 278 -6.95 21.76 9.50
CA ASP A 278 -6.36 22.37 8.30
C ASP A 278 -5.31 21.41 7.72
N TRP A 279 -5.75 20.56 6.79
CA TRP A 279 -4.92 19.55 6.18
C TRP A 279 -3.70 20.12 5.47
N ALA A 280 -3.84 21.27 4.79
CA ALA A 280 -2.74 21.92 4.07
C ALA A 280 -1.61 22.35 5.01
N ALA A 281 -1.94 22.69 6.25
CA ALA A 281 -0.95 23.06 7.27
C ALA A 281 -0.16 21.88 7.85
N LEU A 282 -0.54 20.63 7.51
CA LEU A 282 0.07 19.38 7.99
C LEU A 282 0.97 18.71 6.96
N GLN A 283 1.18 19.33 5.80
CA GLN A 283 2.12 18.81 4.79
C GLN A 283 3.56 19.27 5.05
N LEU A 284 4.50 18.50 4.51
CA LEU A 284 5.88 18.94 4.36
C LEU A 284 6.04 19.83 3.11
N GLU A 285 7.04 20.70 3.11
CA GLU A 285 7.37 21.48 1.92
C GLU A 285 7.73 20.57 0.74
N PRO A 286 7.41 20.92 -0.54
CA PRO A 286 7.54 20.04 -1.68
C PRO A 286 8.91 19.39 -1.87
N ALA A 287 10.02 20.13 -1.69
CA ALA A 287 11.38 19.58 -1.77
C ALA A 287 11.65 18.52 -0.70
N THR A 288 10.95 18.62 0.41
CA THR A 288 11.01 17.82 1.60
C THR A 288 10.15 16.54 1.45
N ALA A 289 8.99 16.73 0.81
CA ALA A 289 8.05 15.64 0.54
C ALA A 289 8.59 14.64 -0.50
N ALA A 290 9.32 15.11 -1.51
CA ALA A 290 9.97 14.26 -2.51
C ALA A 290 10.98 13.29 -1.88
N ALA A 291 11.78 13.76 -0.91
CA ALA A 291 12.71 12.91 -0.18
C ALA A 291 11.99 11.87 0.67
N ALA A 292 10.86 12.23 1.30
CA ALA A 292 10.04 11.30 2.07
C ALA A 292 9.39 10.24 1.17
N GLY A 293 8.89 10.60 -0.02
CA GLY A 293 8.32 9.66 -0.98
C GLY A 293 9.37 8.74 -1.61
N SER A 294 10.55 9.26 -1.90
CA SER A 294 11.65 8.50 -2.54
C SER A 294 12.36 7.55 -1.56
N SER A 295 12.50 7.90 -0.28
CA SER A 295 13.10 7.03 0.73
C SER A 295 12.27 5.75 0.97
N LEU A 296 10.96 5.83 0.72
CA LEU A 296 10.02 4.73 0.82
C LEU A 296 10.17 3.71 -0.33
N GLN A 297 10.67 4.15 -1.49
CA GLN A 297 10.94 3.26 -2.63
C GLN A 297 12.33 2.61 -2.60
N GLY A 298 13.30 3.26 -1.97
CA GLY A 298 14.71 2.83 -1.94
C GLY A 298 15.01 1.62 -1.06
N ARG A 299 14.14 1.26 -0.13
CA ARG A 299 14.37 0.14 0.81
C ARG A 299 14.05 -1.24 0.25
N GLY A 300 13.62 -1.34 -1.01
CA GLY A 300 13.58 -2.60 -1.77
C GLY A 300 14.92 -2.98 -2.43
N ARG A 301 15.96 -2.16 -2.34
CA ARG A 301 17.30 -2.51 -2.78
C ARG A 301 18.04 -3.26 -1.67
N ILE A 302 17.78 -4.54 -1.56
CA ILE A 302 18.79 -5.44 -1.00
C ILE A 302 19.85 -5.56 -2.08
N SER A 303 20.99 -4.91 -1.84
CA SER A 303 22.23 -5.14 -2.56
C SER A 303 22.54 -6.64 -2.53
N SER A 304 22.36 -7.32 -3.66
CA SER A 304 23.03 -8.59 -3.89
C SER A 304 24.44 -8.26 -4.36
N ALA A 305 25.38 -8.11 -3.42
CA ALA A 305 26.82 -8.16 -3.70
C ALA A 305 27.41 -9.27 -2.84
N ALA A 306 28.02 -10.23 -3.54
CA ALA A 306 28.81 -11.41 -3.18
C ALA A 306 28.03 -12.69 -2.95
#